data_5eb1f440718aeecf75fb0780c84bc1c1
#
_entry.id   5eb1f440718aeecf75fb0780c84bc1c1
#
_cell.length_a   1.000
_cell.length_b   1.000
_cell.length_c   1.000
_cell.angle_alpha   90.00
_cell.angle_beta   90.00
_cell.angle_gamma   90.00
#
_symmetry.space_group_name_H-M   'P 1'
#
loop_
_entity.id
_entity.type
_entity.pdbx_description
1 polymer ?
#
loop_
_entity_poly.entity_id
_entity_poly.type
_entity_poly.pdbx_seq_one_letter_code
_entity_poly.pdbx_strand_id
1 'polypeptide(L)'
;ESYRNVCTVGARPLAVTDCLNFGSPEDPDAMWQLVEAITGLADACAVMGVPVTGGNVSLYNSHGKVKGQIDSSINPTPVVGVLGVMDDVRRANPSGWHEEGLAIMALGATADELDGSAWSRVVHDHLGGLPPRVDLEAEMALGRVLLALSEAEGPGGEPLVRAAHDCSTGGLIQTLVDSCLRCGVGASVDLTAIQEEGVDDFTALFSESGARAIVAVREQLVPAVTAAAEAE
;
A
#
# COMPACT_ATOMS: atom_id res chain seq x y z
N GLU A 1 -1.75 -2.95 -3.01
CA GLU A 1 -0.78 -1.91 -2.69
C GLU A 1 -0.56 -0.95 -3.86
N SER A 2 -0.10 -1.40 -5.04
CA SER A 2 0.15 -0.51 -6.20
C SER A 2 -1.09 0.29 -6.63
N TYR A 3 -2.29 -0.29 -6.53
CA TYR A 3 -3.56 0.39 -6.73
C TYR A 3 -3.74 1.54 -5.72
N ARG A 4 -3.53 1.26 -4.43
CA ARG A 4 -3.60 2.24 -3.34
C ARG A 4 -2.59 3.37 -3.53
N ASN A 5 -1.35 3.04 -3.91
CA ASN A 5 -0.31 4.04 -4.18
C ASN A 5 -0.70 5.03 -5.27
N VAL A 6 -1.37 4.55 -6.31
CA VAL A 6 -1.91 5.42 -7.36
C VAL A 6 -3.03 6.31 -6.83
N CYS A 7 -3.93 5.77 -5.98
CA CYS A 7 -4.99 6.55 -5.36
C CYS A 7 -4.49 7.62 -4.38
N THR A 8 -3.41 7.36 -3.61
CA THR A 8 -2.85 8.36 -2.69
C THR A 8 -2.33 9.59 -3.41
N VAL A 9 -1.82 9.44 -4.63
CA VAL A 9 -1.41 10.59 -5.46
C VAL A 9 -2.62 11.38 -6.00
N GLY A 10 -3.83 10.81 -5.97
CA GLY A 10 -5.04 11.38 -6.56
C GLY A 10 -5.25 10.98 -8.01
N ALA A 11 -4.53 9.96 -8.50
CA ALA A 11 -4.71 9.44 -9.85
C ALA A 11 -5.67 8.25 -9.83
N ARG A 12 -6.57 8.17 -10.82
CA ARG A 12 -7.49 7.04 -10.98
C ARG A 12 -6.75 5.88 -11.64
N PRO A 13 -6.65 4.69 -10.98
CA PRO A 13 -6.06 3.50 -11.59
C PRO A 13 -6.85 3.05 -12.82
N LEU A 14 -6.16 2.73 -13.92
CA LEU A 14 -6.79 2.37 -15.20
C LEU A 14 -6.31 1.04 -15.77
N ALA A 15 -5.06 0.68 -15.53
CA ALA A 15 -4.47 -0.49 -16.16
C ALA A 15 -3.32 -1.05 -15.33
N VAL A 16 -3.06 -2.33 -15.54
CA VAL A 16 -1.97 -3.07 -14.91
C VAL A 16 -1.02 -3.58 -15.98
N THR A 17 0.26 -3.54 -15.70
CA THR A 17 1.29 -4.31 -16.39
C THR A 17 2.02 -5.19 -15.40
N ASP A 18 2.53 -6.32 -15.85
CA ASP A 18 3.25 -7.27 -14.99
C ASP A 18 4.61 -7.67 -15.56
N CYS A 19 5.46 -8.19 -14.68
CA CYS A 19 6.71 -8.86 -15.03
C CYS A 19 6.83 -10.07 -14.09
N LEU A 20 6.49 -11.24 -14.60
CA LEU A 20 6.39 -12.48 -13.82
C LEU A 20 7.69 -13.26 -13.95
N ASN A 21 8.38 -13.48 -12.81
CA ASN A 21 9.66 -14.19 -12.79
C ASN A 21 9.56 -15.40 -11.86
N PHE A 22 9.68 -16.59 -12.43
CA PHE A 22 9.51 -17.87 -11.72
C PHE A 22 10.58 -18.88 -12.11
N GLY A 23 10.68 -19.94 -11.32
CA GLY A 23 11.52 -21.09 -11.62
C GLY A 23 11.03 -21.91 -12.80
N SER A 24 11.45 -23.17 -12.86
CA SER A 24 11.03 -24.09 -13.92
C SER A 24 9.56 -24.51 -13.76
N PRO A 25 8.71 -24.38 -14.78
CA PRO A 25 7.34 -24.88 -14.72
C PRO A 25 7.25 -26.41 -14.74
N GLU A 26 8.35 -27.10 -15.00
CA GLU A 26 8.47 -28.57 -14.89
C GLU A 26 8.60 -29.02 -13.42
N ASP A 27 8.97 -28.10 -12.52
CA ASP A 27 8.96 -28.28 -11.07
C ASP A 27 7.54 -28.01 -10.56
N PRO A 28 6.85 -28.99 -9.93
CA PRO A 28 5.49 -28.80 -9.44
C PRO A 28 5.33 -27.67 -8.45
N ASP A 29 6.33 -27.40 -7.59
CA ASP A 29 6.29 -26.34 -6.60
C ASP A 29 6.39 -24.96 -7.27
N ALA A 30 7.30 -24.79 -8.23
CA ALA A 30 7.44 -23.56 -9.00
C ALA A 30 6.18 -23.30 -9.88
N MET A 31 5.61 -24.35 -10.46
CA MET A 31 4.37 -24.24 -11.24
C MET A 31 3.17 -23.86 -10.35
N TRP A 32 3.07 -24.44 -9.17
CA TRP A 32 2.04 -24.06 -8.20
C TRP A 32 2.16 -22.58 -7.80
N GLN A 33 3.35 -22.11 -7.50
CA GLN A 33 3.61 -20.69 -7.17
C GLN A 33 3.18 -19.75 -8.31
N LEU A 34 3.47 -20.11 -9.56
CA LEU A 34 3.05 -19.35 -10.73
C LEU A 34 1.53 -19.28 -10.85
N VAL A 35 0.84 -20.42 -10.69
CA VAL A 35 -0.62 -20.49 -10.78
C VAL A 35 -1.28 -19.65 -9.71
N GLU A 36 -0.84 -19.75 -8.44
CA GLU A 36 -1.39 -18.98 -7.34
C GLU A 36 -1.16 -17.46 -7.53
N ALA A 37 0.03 -17.07 -7.98
CA ALA A 37 0.34 -15.66 -8.24
C ALA A 37 -0.54 -15.08 -9.36
N ILE A 38 -0.72 -15.81 -10.46
CA ILE A 38 -1.58 -15.37 -11.57
C ILE A 38 -3.04 -15.33 -11.15
N THR A 39 -3.50 -16.31 -10.38
CA THR A 39 -4.87 -16.34 -9.87
C THR A 39 -5.14 -15.13 -8.98
N GLY A 40 -4.28 -14.88 -7.99
CA GLY A 40 -4.44 -13.71 -7.11
C GLY A 40 -4.39 -12.37 -7.87
N LEU A 41 -3.50 -12.24 -8.87
CA LEU A 41 -3.44 -11.05 -9.72
C LEU A 41 -4.73 -10.88 -10.55
N ALA A 42 -5.22 -11.96 -11.16
CA ALA A 42 -6.44 -11.94 -11.97
C ALA A 42 -7.68 -11.58 -11.14
N ASP A 43 -7.82 -12.19 -9.96
CA ASP A 43 -8.93 -11.91 -9.04
C ASP A 43 -8.91 -10.45 -8.58
N ALA A 44 -7.75 -9.94 -8.16
CA ALA A 44 -7.61 -8.54 -7.77
C ALA A 44 -7.93 -7.58 -8.94
N CYS A 45 -7.41 -7.83 -10.13
CA CYS A 45 -7.70 -7.02 -11.32
C CYS A 45 -9.19 -7.04 -11.68
N ALA A 46 -9.85 -8.19 -11.57
CA ALA A 46 -11.27 -8.33 -11.85
C ALA A 46 -12.13 -7.54 -10.85
N VAL A 47 -11.84 -7.66 -9.56
CA VAL A 47 -12.57 -6.94 -8.49
C VAL A 47 -12.33 -5.44 -8.59
N MET A 48 -11.10 -5.01 -8.77
CA MET A 48 -10.72 -3.58 -8.85
C MET A 48 -11.07 -2.93 -10.19
N GLY A 49 -11.49 -3.70 -11.20
CA GLY A 49 -11.84 -3.18 -12.52
C GLY A 49 -10.64 -2.60 -13.30
N VAL A 50 -9.42 -3.06 -13.02
CA VAL A 50 -8.19 -2.61 -13.67
C VAL A 50 -7.58 -3.74 -14.51
N PRO A 51 -7.76 -3.75 -15.84
CA PRO A 51 -7.30 -4.83 -16.69
C PRO A 51 -5.79 -4.88 -16.81
N VAL A 52 -5.24 -6.09 -16.93
CA VAL A 52 -3.85 -6.28 -17.37
C VAL A 52 -3.77 -6.00 -18.87
N THR A 53 -2.97 -5.01 -19.26
CA THR A 53 -2.84 -4.57 -20.66
C THR A 53 -1.59 -5.10 -21.35
N GLY A 54 -0.67 -5.67 -20.60
CA GLY A 54 0.56 -6.25 -21.11
C GLY A 54 1.52 -6.59 -19.99
N GLY A 55 2.61 -7.25 -20.36
CA GLY A 55 3.64 -7.67 -19.43
C GLY A 55 4.55 -8.70 -20.03
N ASN A 56 5.32 -9.38 -19.20
CA ASN A 56 6.13 -10.51 -19.62
C ASN A 56 6.17 -11.63 -18.59
N VAL A 57 6.44 -12.84 -19.07
CA VAL A 57 6.72 -14.01 -18.23
C VAL A 57 8.13 -14.49 -18.51
N SER A 58 8.92 -14.65 -17.46
CA SER A 58 10.26 -15.25 -17.49
C SER A 58 10.25 -16.51 -16.63
N LEU A 59 10.54 -17.64 -17.23
CA LEU A 59 10.53 -18.96 -16.58
C LEU A 59 11.92 -19.58 -16.61
N TYR A 60 12.09 -20.71 -15.93
CA TYR A 60 13.37 -21.41 -15.79
C TYR A 60 14.47 -20.57 -15.12
N ASN A 61 14.10 -19.58 -14.31
CA ASN A 61 15.08 -18.77 -13.60
C ASN A 61 15.64 -19.52 -12.39
N SER A 62 16.96 -19.51 -12.26
CA SER A 62 17.65 -20.17 -11.16
C SER A 62 18.82 -19.32 -10.65
N HIS A 63 19.24 -19.58 -9.41
CA HIS A 63 20.42 -18.96 -8.85
C HIS A 63 21.75 -19.46 -9.45
N GLY A 64 21.67 -20.44 -10.38
CA GLY A 64 22.80 -21.08 -11.01
C GLY A 64 23.40 -22.21 -10.16
N LYS A 65 24.24 -23.05 -10.80
CA LYS A 65 24.91 -24.15 -10.11
C LYS A 65 26.10 -23.63 -9.31
N VAL A 66 25.97 -23.53 -8.00
CA VAL A 66 27.12 -23.45 -7.12
C VAL A 66 27.69 -24.87 -6.97
N LYS A 67 29.02 -25.02 -7.12
CA LYS A 67 29.72 -26.31 -7.12
C LYS A 67 29.28 -27.17 -5.92
N GLY A 68 28.52 -28.24 -6.18
CA GLY A 68 28.03 -29.19 -5.18
C GLY A 68 26.62 -28.95 -4.65
N GLN A 69 25.90 -27.95 -5.14
CA GLN A 69 24.49 -27.71 -4.81
C GLN A 69 23.58 -28.00 -6.00
N ILE A 70 22.33 -28.41 -5.71
CA ILE A 70 21.28 -28.52 -6.71
C ILE A 70 20.95 -27.12 -7.20
N ASP A 71 20.77 -26.98 -8.52
CA ASP A 71 20.29 -25.74 -9.12
C ASP A 71 18.91 -25.39 -8.52
N SER A 72 18.86 -24.30 -7.75
CA SER A 72 17.64 -23.91 -7.07
C SER A 72 16.90 -22.81 -7.85
N SER A 73 15.60 -22.97 -7.99
CA SER A 73 14.73 -21.93 -8.52
C SER A 73 14.89 -20.61 -7.75
N ILE A 74 14.72 -19.51 -8.44
CA ILE A 74 14.59 -18.20 -7.76
C ILE A 74 13.31 -18.19 -6.91
N ASN A 75 13.23 -17.28 -5.95
CA ASN A 75 11.96 -17.01 -5.28
C ASN A 75 10.92 -16.51 -6.30
N PRO A 76 9.64 -16.89 -6.14
CA PRO A 76 8.58 -16.40 -6.99
C PRO A 76 8.51 -14.86 -6.89
N THR A 77 8.67 -14.18 -8.02
CA THR A 77 8.79 -12.72 -8.03
C THR A 77 7.89 -12.10 -9.09
N PRO A 78 6.57 -11.99 -8.82
CA PRO A 78 5.68 -11.18 -9.62
C PRO A 78 5.92 -9.70 -9.32
N VAL A 79 6.19 -8.90 -10.35
CA VAL A 79 6.30 -7.45 -10.26
C VAL A 79 5.12 -6.84 -10.99
N VAL A 80 4.42 -5.92 -10.35
CA VAL A 80 3.20 -5.30 -10.88
C VAL A 80 3.39 -3.79 -10.96
N GLY A 81 3.04 -3.21 -12.10
CA GLY A 81 2.93 -1.78 -12.30
C GLY A 81 1.46 -1.39 -12.52
N VAL A 82 0.98 -0.38 -11.83
CA VAL A 82 -0.37 0.18 -12.03
C VAL A 82 -0.24 1.57 -12.65
N LEU A 83 -0.91 1.75 -13.78
CA LEU A 83 -1.02 3.04 -14.44
C LEU A 83 -2.27 3.76 -13.95
N GLY A 84 -2.10 5.00 -13.48
CA GLY A 84 -3.21 5.89 -13.16
C GLY A 84 -3.16 7.18 -13.97
N VAL A 85 -4.29 7.84 -14.07
CA VAL A 85 -4.45 9.13 -14.76
C VAL A 85 -5.19 10.10 -13.86
N MET A 86 -4.75 11.34 -13.87
CA MET A 86 -5.45 12.45 -13.23
C MET A 86 -5.70 13.56 -14.27
N ASP A 87 -6.80 14.27 -14.12
CA ASP A 87 -7.20 15.31 -15.06
C ASP A 87 -6.37 16.61 -14.89
N ASP A 88 -5.93 16.87 -13.67
CA ASP A 88 -5.13 18.05 -13.33
C ASP A 88 -3.97 17.69 -12.40
N VAL A 89 -2.74 17.70 -12.94
CA VAL A 89 -1.53 17.39 -12.18
C VAL A 89 -1.27 18.34 -11.00
N ARG A 90 -1.88 19.53 -10.99
CA ARG A 90 -1.77 20.47 -9.88
C ARG A 90 -2.50 19.99 -8.61
N ARG A 91 -3.36 18.99 -8.75
CA ARG A 91 -4.08 18.33 -7.67
C ARG A 91 -3.37 17.07 -7.14
N ALA A 92 -2.18 16.77 -7.64
CA ALA A 92 -1.39 15.64 -7.16
C ALA A 92 -1.04 15.83 -5.68
N ASN A 93 -1.43 14.87 -4.86
CA ASN A 93 -1.08 14.90 -3.44
C ASN A 93 0.41 14.57 -3.26
N PRO A 94 1.17 15.40 -2.54
CA PRO A 94 2.51 15.01 -2.11
C PRO A 94 2.43 13.92 -1.03
N SER A 95 3.48 13.11 -0.89
CA SER A 95 3.57 12.09 0.15
C SER A 95 4.18 12.58 1.47
N GLY A 96 4.56 13.86 1.54
CA GLY A 96 5.03 14.51 2.76
C GLY A 96 4.40 15.88 2.91
N TRP A 97 4.17 16.30 4.14
CA TRP A 97 3.57 17.61 4.45
C TRP A 97 4.60 18.73 4.45
N HIS A 98 4.26 19.83 3.81
CA HIS A 98 5.12 21.01 3.65
C HIS A 98 4.81 22.17 4.64
N GLU A 99 3.78 22.02 5.46
CA GLU A 99 3.34 23.04 6.42
C GLU A 99 3.08 22.41 7.79
N GLU A 100 3.26 23.21 8.85
CA GLU A 100 2.95 22.84 10.22
C GLU A 100 1.46 23.04 10.52
N GLY A 101 0.96 22.41 11.60
CA GLY A 101 -0.43 22.59 12.06
C GLY A 101 -1.47 21.84 11.24
N LEU A 102 -1.05 20.83 10.48
CA LEU A 102 -1.96 19.90 9.85
C LEU A 102 -2.39 18.79 10.82
N ALA A 103 -3.64 18.38 10.73
CA ALA A 103 -4.13 17.15 11.32
C ALA A 103 -3.77 15.96 10.41
N ILE A 104 -3.13 14.94 10.95
CA ILE A 104 -2.81 13.69 10.27
C ILE A 104 -3.86 12.66 10.67
N MET A 105 -4.60 12.14 9.70
CA MET A 105 -5.66 11.16 9.90
C MET A 105 -5.22 9.83 9.29
N ALA A 106 -5.33 8.74 10.07
CA ALA A 106 -5.19 7.38 9.57
C ALA A 106 -6.53 6.90 9.03
N LEU A 107 -6.53 6.31 7.86
CA LEU A 107 -7.67 5.69 7.18
C LEU A 107 -7.43 4.19 7.08
N GLY A 108 -8.47 3.39 7.32
CA GLY A 108 -8.42 1.93 7.32
C GLY A 108 -8.10 1.34 8.69
N ALA A 109 -8.43 0.08 8.87
CA ALA A 109 -8.28 -0.64 10.15
C ALA A 109 -6.88 -1.25 10.30
N THR A 110 -6.39 -1.30 11.54
CA THR A 110 -5.16 -2.00 11.90
C THR A 110 -5.48 -3.35 12.51
N ALA A 111 -4.85 -4.42 12.04
CA ALA A 111 -4.91 -5.76 12.62
C ALA A 111 -3.53 -6.19 13.13
N ASP A 112 -3.48 -7.27 13.89
CA ASP A 112 -2.23 -7.87 14.36
C ASP A 112 -1.59 -8.69 13.22
N GLU A 113 -0.83 -8.01 12.36
CA GLU A 113 -0.22 -8.56 11.16
C GLU A 113 1.26 -8.16 11.09
N LEU A 114 2.06 -8.77 11.98
CA LEU A 114 3.50 -8.52 12.14
C LEU A 114 4.37 -9.55 11.44
N ASP A 115 3.80 -10.67 11.01
CA ASP A 115 4.51 -11.73 10.31
C ASP A 115 4.98 -11.28 8.93
N GLY A 116 6.20 -11.66 8.57
CA GLY A 116 6.80 -11.27 7.29
C GLY A 116 7.11 -9.78 7.14
N SER A 117 6.87 -8.99 8.18
CA SER A 117 7.06 -7.54 8.17
C SER A 117 8.53 -7.11 8.09
N ALA A 118 8.76 -5.88 7.70
CA ALA A 118 10.09 -5.27 7.71
C ALA A 118 10.69 -5.28 9.12
N TRP A 119 9.88 -5.05 10.16
CA TRP A 119 10.34 -5.13 11.54
C TRP A 119 10.87 -6.53 11.88
N SER A 120 10.11 -7.59 11.59
CA SER A 120 10.51 -8.97 11.82
C SER A 120 11.83 -9.31 11.11
N ARG A 121 11.94 -8.90 9.85
CA ARG A 121 13.14 -9.14 9.04
C ARG A 121 14.35 -8.35 9.54
N VAL A 122 14.20 -7.06 9.81
CA VAL A 122 15.35 -6.17 10.11
C VAL A 122 15.83 -6.36 11.55
N VAL A 123 14.90 -6.51 12.49
CA VAL A 123 15.26 -6.61 13.94
C VAL A 123 15.59 -8.03 14.34
N HIS A 124 14.89 -9.02 13.78
CA HIS A 124 15.03 -10.42 14.19
C HIS A 124 15.65 -11.34 13.12
N ASP A 125 16.01 -10.81 11.93
CA ASP A 125 16.48 -11.60 10.79
C ASP A 125 15.54 -12.79 10.49
N HIS A 126 14.25 -12.58 10.71
CA HIS A 126 13.20 -13.57 10.53
C HIS A 126 12.29 -13.20 9.36
N LEU A 127 12.16 -14.15 8.44
CA LEU A 127 11.22 -14.05 7.33
C LEU A 127 10.32 -15.30 7.36
N GLY A 128 9.10 -15.14 7.79
CA GLY A 128 8.16 -16.25 7.94
C GLY A 128 6.84 -15.81 8.55
N GLY A 129 5.96 -16.78 8.80
CA GLY A 129 4.60 -16.53 9.27
C GLY A 129 3.61 -16.32 8.12
N LEU A 130 2.46 -15.76 8.44
CA LEU A 130 1.41 -15.45 7.48
C LEU A 130 1.55 -14.01 6.98
N PRO A 131 1.47 -13.78 5.66
CA PRO A 131 1.41 -12.41 5.15
C PRO A 131 0.12 -11.72 5.59
N PRO A 132 0.08 -10.38 5.60
CA PRO A 132 -1.14 -9.63 5.86
C PRO A 132 -2.31 -10.08 4.99
N ARG A 133 -3.49 -10.12 5.57
CA ARG A 133 -4.70 -10.51 4.85
C ARG A 133 -5.04 -9.47 3.79
N VAL A 134 -5.32 -9.93 2.59
CA VAL A 134 -5.80 -9.07 1.51
C VAL A 134 -7.33 -8.95 1.62
N ASP A 135 -7.82 -7.72 1.76
CA ASP A 135 -9.23 -7.37 1.69
C ASP A 135 -9.43 -6.41 0.50
N LEU A 136 -9.88 -6.96 -0.63
CA LEU A 136 -10.04 -6.20 -1.85
C LEU A 136 -11.19 -5.18 -1.78
N GLU A 137 -12.22 -5.44 -0.98
CA GLU A 137 -13.33 -4.51 -0.78
C GLU A 137 -12.85 -3.29 0.01
N ALA A 138 -12.11 -3.51 1.09
CA ALA A 138 -11.50 -2.43 1.87
C ALA A 138 -10.49 -1.61 1.05
N GLU A 139 -9.66 -2.26 0.21
CA GLU A 139 -8.74 -1.55 -0.70
C GLU A 139 -9.50 -0.68 -1.71
N MET A 140 -10.62 -1.16 -2.24
CA MET A 140 -11.45 -0.37 -3.16
C MET A 140 -12.15 0.79 -2.46
N ALA A 141 -12.70 0.58 -1.26
CA ALA A 141 -13.32 1.62 -0.46
C ALA A 141 -12.31 2.73 -0.13
N LEU A 142 -11.14 2.35 0.36
CA LEU A 142 -10.05 3.30 0.60
C LEU A 142 -9.65 4.06 -0.66
N GLY A 143 -9.53 3.37 -1.80
CA GLY A 143 -9.23 3.99 -3.08
C GLY A 143 -10.26 5.05 -3.48
N ARG A 144 -11.57 4.77 -3.31
CA ARG A 144 -12.65 5.74 -3.58
C ARG A 144 -12.57 6.95 -2.65
N VAL A 145 -12.37 6.73 -1.35
CA VAL A 145 -12.17 7.82 -0.38
C VAL A 145 -11.01 8.71 -0.78
N LEU A 146 -9.84 8.13 -1.07
CA LEU A 146 -8.63 8.88 -1.44
C LEU A 146 -8.85 9.72 -2.70
N LEU A 147 -9.50 9.17 -3.72
CA LEU A 147 -9.82 9.90 -4.96
C LEU A 147 -10.81 11.02 -4.70
N ALA A 148 -11.90 10.75 -3.98
CA ALA A 148 -12.89 11.76 -3.63
C ALA A 148 -12.29 12.92 -2.82
N LEU A 149 -11.42 12.61 -1.85
CA LEU A 149 -10.72 13.62 -1.07
C LEU A 149 -9.73 14.44 -1.90
N SER A 150 -9.07 13.83 -2.88
CA SER A 150 -8.14 14.52 -3.78
C SER A 150 -8.84 15.46 -4.76
N GLU A 151 -10.09 15.14 -5.13
CA GLU A 151 -10.93 15.98 -5.98
C GLU A 151 -11.66 17.09 -5.21
N ALA A 152 -11.78 16.95 -3.90
CA ALA A 152 -12.49 17.89 -3.05
C ALA A 152 -11.69 19.20 -2.84
N GLU A 153 -12.43 20.27 -2.64
CA GLU A 153 -11.88 21.59 -2.38
C GLU A 153 -12.28 22.05 -0.98
N GLY A 154 -11.34 22.72 -0.31
CA GLY A 154 -11.61 23.47 0.91
C GLY A 154 -12.40 24.75 0.65
N PRO A 155 -12.80 25.48 1.71
CA PRO A 155 -13.67 26.66 1.62
C PRO A 155 -13.14 27.80 0.73
N GLY A 156 -11.83 27.84 0.48
CA GLY A 156 -11.16 28.83 -0.37
C GLY A 156 -10.86 28.37 -1.80
N GLY A 157 -11.31 27.15 -2.18
CA GLY A 157 -10.98 26.53 -3.47
C GLY A 157 -9.58 25.90 -3.50
N GLU A 158 -8.95 25.77 -2.34
CA GLU A 158 -7.68 25.04 -2.20
C GLU A 158 -7.91 23.52 -2.12
N PRO A 159 -6.92 22.68 -2.46
CA PRO A 159 -7.01 21.24 -2.26
C PRO A 159 -7.35 20.89 -0.81
N LEU A 160 -8.30 19.98 -0.61
CA LEU A 160 -8.70 19.52 0.73
C LEU A 160 -7.55 18.75 1.40
N VAL A 161 -6.92 17.84 0.67
CA VAL A 161 -5.77 17.07 1.12
C VAL A 161 -4.48 17.84 0.85
N ARG A 162 -3.62 17.92 1.85
CA ARG A 162 -2.31 18.58 1.79
C ARG A 162 -1.16 17.60 1.61
N ALA A 163 -1.36 16.36 2.00
CA ALA A 163 -0.49 15.21 1.73
C ALA A 163 -1.27 13.92 1.90
N ALA A 164 -0.87 12.87 1.19
CA ALA A 164 -1.39 11.53 1.38
C ALA A 164 -0.26 10.52 1.15
N HIS A 165 -0.22 9.48 1.97
CA HIS A 165 0.75 8.38 1.85
C HIS A 165 0.07 7.07 2.25
N ASP A 166 0.38 5.99 1.54
CA ASP A 166 -0.06 4.65 1.91
C ASP A 166 0.68 4.13 3.14
N CYS A 167 0.05 3.24 3.89
CA CYS A 167 0.73 2.44 4.90
C CYS A 167 0.99 1.06 4.32
N SER A 168 2.28 0.70 4.18
CA SER A 168 2.71 -0.59 3.66
C SER A 168 3.95 -1.09 4.40
N THR A 169 5.07 -1.32 3.74
CA THR A 169 6.31 -1.80 4.35
C THR A 169 6.74 -0.94 5.54
N GLY A 170 6.94 -1.56 6.70
CA GLY A 170 7.31 -0.89 7.95
C GLY A 170 6.15 -0.31 8.74
N GLY A 171 4.92 -0.43 8.25
CA GLY A 171 3.69 -0.01 8.94
C GLY A 171 3.52 1.51 9.05
N LEU A 172 2.65 1.92 9.96
CA LEU A 172 2.31 3.33 10.17
C LEU A 172 3.54 4.18 10.55
N ILE A 173 4.42 3.65 11.38
CA ILE A 173 5.61 4.40 11.82
C ILE A 173 6.52 4.75 10.65
N GLN A 174 6.75 3.83 9.71
CA GLN A 174 7.58 4.10 8.55
C GLN A 174 6.94 5.15 7.64
N THR A 175 5.63 5.06 7.42
CA THR A 175 4.86 6.05 6.66
C THR A 175 4.99 7.45 7.25
N LEU A 176 4.88 7.59 8.58
CA LEU A 176 5.06 8.85 9.29
C LEU A 176 6.50 9.38 9.15
N VAL A 177 7.50 8.52 9.34
CA VAL A 177 8.91 8.87 9.20
C VAL A 177 9.22 9.37 7.78
N ASP A 178 8.77 8.65 6.76
CA ASP A 178 8.98 9.03 5.36
C ASP A 178 8.34 10.38 5.03
N SER A 179 7.12 10.60 5.50
CA SER A 179 6.41 11.86 5.29
C SER A 179 7.09 13.04 6.01
N CYS A 180 7.61 12.83 7.22
CA CYS A 180 8.39 13.84 7.95
C CYS A 180 9.71 14.15 7.25
N LEU A 181 10.46 13.13 6.83
CA LEU A 181 11.79 13.30 6.23
C LEU A 181 11.73 13.99 4.87
N ARG A 182 10.68 13.77 4.08
CA ARG A 182 10.52 14.37 2.75
C ARG A 182 10.55 15.89 2.77
N CYS A 183 9.98 16.48 3.80
CA CYS A 183 9.79 17.93 3.87
C CYS A 183 10.39 18.57 5.11
N GLY A 184 10.96 17.80 6.03
CA GLY A 184 11.60 18.29 7.25
C GLY A 184 10.62 18.81 8.32
N VAL A 185 9.35 18.43 8.26
CA VAL A 185 8.31 18.78 9.23
C VAL A 185 7.97 17.55 10.06
N GLY A 186 8.12 17.63 11.38
CA GLY A 186 7.84 16.52 12.31
C GLY A 186 6.35 16.28 12.53
N ALA A 187 6.02 15.23 13.27
CA ALA A 187 4.66 14.89 13.67
C ALA A 187 4.57 14.58 15.17
N SER A 188 3.42 14.89 15.77
CA SER A 188 3.03 14.38 17.07
C SER A 188 1.90 13.38 16.86
N VAL A 189 2.03 12.19 17.42
CA VAL A 189 1.12 11.06 17.15
C VAL A 189 0.36 10.71 18.42
N ASP A 190 -0.95 10.57 18.30
CA ASP A 190 -1.84 10.05 19.34
C ASP A 190 -2.46 8.75 18.82
N LEU A 191 -2.23 7.63 19.50
CA LEU A 191 -2.71 6.31 19.12
C LEU A 191 -4.00 5.89 19.85
N THR A 192 -4.58 6.78 20.66
CA THR A 192 -5.74 6.45 21.54
C THR A 192 -6.88 5.82 20.75
N ALA A 193 -7.21 6.35 19.57
CA ALA A 193 -8.31 5.82 18.76
C ALA A 193 -8.05 4.35 18.31
N ILE A 194 -6.82 4.01 17.94
CA ILE A 194 -6.44 2.64 17.55
C ILE A 194 -6.42 1.73 18.78
N GLN A 195 -5.98 2.22 19.94
CA GLN A 195 -6.00 1.47 21.20
C GLN A 195 -7.42 1.13 21.65
N GLU A 196 -8.39 2.04 21.45
CA GLU A 196 -9.80 1.79 21.75
C GLU A 196 -10.40 0.66 20.91
N GLU A 197 -9.82 0.35 19.76
CA GLU A 197 -10.13 -0.83 18.94
C GLU A 197 -9.46 -2.13 19.43
N GLY A 198 -8.68 -2.05 20.52
CA GLY A 198 -8.04 -3.21 21.15
C GLY A 198 -6.64 -3.53 20.61
N VAL A 199 -6.04 -2.63 19.87
CA VAL A 199 -4.69 -2.77 19.29
C VAL A 199 -3.68 -2.07 20.20
N ASP A 200 -2.59 -2.76 20.57
CA ASP A 200 -1.51 -2.15 21.35
C ASP A 200 -0.62 -1.22 20.50
N ASP A 201 0.15 -0.36 21.16
CA ASP A 201 1.00 0.65 20.52
C ASP A 201 1.98 0.06 19.51
N PHE A 202 2.55 -1.08 19.82
CA PHE A 202 3.54 -1.71 18.97
C PHE A 202 2.88 -2.22 17.69
N THR A 203 1.78 -2.94 17.81
CA THR A 203 0.98 -3.42 16.68
C THR A 203 0.45 -2.24 15.86
N ALA A 204 -0.04 -1.18 16.51
CA ALA A 204 -0.51 0.03 15.83
C ALA A 204 0.55 0.65 14.92
N LEU A 205 1.80 0.68 15.38
CA LEU A 205 2.90 1.33 14.67
C LEU A 205 3.55 0.43 13.62
N PHE A 206 3.75 -0.85 13.91
CA PHE A 206 4.60 -1.73 13.10
C PHE A 206 3.84 -2.78 12.28
N SER A 207 2.53 -2.98 12.51
CA SER A 207 1.74 -3.86 11.66
C SER A 207 1.72 -3.37 10.22
N GLU A 208 1.81 -4.31 9.28
CA GLU A 208 1.78 -4.03 7.83
C GLU A 208 0.42 -4.37 7.20
N SER A 209 -0.67 -4.23 7.96
CA SER A 209 -2.04 -4.46 7.46
C SER A 209 -2.31 -3.67 6.17
N GLY A 210 -2.99 -4.32 5.22
CA GLY A 210 -3.42 -3.70 3.98
C GLY A 210 -4.49 -2.63 4.15
N ALA A 211 -4.92 -2.05 3.05
CA ALA A 211 -6.01 -1.07 2.96
C ALA A 211 -5.90 0.09 3.95
N ARG A 212 -4.68 0.61 4.18
CA ARG A 212 -4.43 1.76 5.07
C ARG A 212 -3.66 2.87 4.37
N ALA A 213 -3.99 4.10 4.73
CA ALA A 213 -3.28 5.30 4.31
C ALA A 213 -3.34 6.38 5.38
N ILE A 214 -2.46 7.37 5.30
CA ILE A 214 -2.61 8.61 6.04
C ILE A 214 -2.94 9.75 5.08
N VAL A 215 -3.73 10.71 5.56
CA VAL A 215 -3.96 11.99 4.90
C VAL A 215 -3.68 13.12 5.87
N ALA A 216 -3.04 14.18 5.38
CA ALA A 216 -2.82 15.40 6.16
C ALA A 216 -3.73 16.50 5.62
N VAL A 217 -4.49 17.12 6.51
CA VAL A 217 -5.48 18.16 6.20
C VAL A 217 -5.41 19.29 7.21
N ARG A 218 -5.97 20.45 6.89
CA ARG A 218 -6.11 21.50 7.90
C ARG A 218 -7.10 21.06 8.98
N GLU A 219 -6.81 21.36 10.25
CA GLU A 219 -7.59 20.89 11.40
C GLU A 219 -9.09 21.17 11.27
N GLN A 220 -9.47 22.34 10.75
CA GLN A 220 -10.88 22.69 10.55
C GLN A 220 -11.60 21.82 9.49
N LEU A 221 -10.87 21.07 8.67
CA LEU A 221 -11.40 20.19 7.60
C LEU A 221 -11.51 18.72 8.02
N VAL A 222 -11.02 18.36 9.21
CA VAL A 222 -11.13 16.99 9.77
C VAL A 222 -12.57 16.46 9.71
N PRO A 223 -13.63 17.20 10.12
CA PRO A 223 -15.00 16.68 10.04
C PRO A 223 -15.45 16.33 8.61
N ALA A 224 -14.97 17.09 7.62
CA ALA A 224 -15.32 16.81 6.22
C ALA A 224 -14.65 15.53 5.72
N VAL A 225 -13.40 15.27 6.12
CA VAL A 225 -12.68 14.04 5.78
C VAL A 225 -13.33 12.84 6.46
N THR A 226 -13.65 12.95 7.75
CA THR A 226 -14.34 11.88 8.50
C THR A 226 -15.67 11.53 7.83
N ALA A 227 -16.50 12.52 7.51
CA ALA A 227 -17.78 12.28 6.85
C ALA A 227 -17.62 11.61 5.47
N ALA A 228 -16.59 11.96 4.71
CA ALA A 228 -16.30 11.34 3.42
C ALA A 228 -15.84 9.88 3.57
N ALA A 229 -15.04 9.58 4.59
CA ALA A 229 -14.56 8.23 4.87
C ALA A 229 -15.66 7.31 5.40
N GLU A 230 -16.60 7.84 6.19
CA GLU A 230 -17.74 7.08 6.73
C GLU A 230 -18.83 6.80 5.68
N ALA A 231 -18.83 7.51 4.58
CA ALA A 231 -19.83 7.36 3.49
C ALA A 231 -19.53 6.21 2.53
N GLU A 232 -18.31 5.66 2.53
CA GLU A 232 -17.82 4.57 1.66
C GLU A 232 -17.69 3.23 2.38
#